data_0a514b72f2e1650c57dcf81e1913b44d
#
_entry.id   0a514b72f2e1650c57dcf81e1913b44d
#
_cell.length_a   1.000
_cell.length_b   1.000
_cell.length_c   1.000
_cell.angle_alpha   90.00
_cell.angle_beta   90.00
_cell.angle_gamma   90.00
#
_symmetry.space_group_name_H-M   'P 1'
#
loop_
_entity.id
_entity.type
_entity.pdbx_description
1 polymer ?
#
loop_
_entity_poly.entity_id
_entity_poly.type
_entity_poly.pdbx_seq_one_letter_code
_entity_poly.pdbx_strand_id
1 'polypeptide(L)'
;MNLEFKRKLPTPQTVKDMYPVTEELARQKLENDRQIKAVITGEDQRLMLLIGPCSADREDAVLEYAARLRTLQERVKDTILIVPRIYSNKPRTTGDGYKGMLHQPDPNGQPDMLKGLIAIRKMHMKVLEQTGFSSADELLYPENYYYLSDILSYAAIGARSVEDQQHRLIASGLDVPVGMKNPTSGDLSVMMNSILAAQHPHTFLFSQWEVHSKGNPLAHAILRGSVNKYGRSLPNYHYEDLSQLYELYAKSALANPAVIIDTNHSNSGKRWEQQARIAKEVLHSTRHNGDIGRMVKGLMIESYLLDGCQKPDGGVYGLSITDPCIGWEKTEQLVLELAELRG
;
A
#
# COMPACT_ATOMS: atom_id res chain seq x y z
N MET A 1 13.82 -31.35 -10.56
CA MET A 1 13.09 -30.10 -10.32
C MET A 1 12.64 -29.54 -11.68
N ASN A 2 11.42 -29.01 -11.75
CA ASN A 2 10.92 -28.31 -12.97
C ASN A 2 11.26 -26.81 -12.91
N LEU A 3 12.50 -26.47 -12.56
CA LEU A 3 13.01 -25.10 -12.49
C LEU A 3 14.27 -24.98 -13.35
N GLU A 4 14.33 -23.91 -14.13
CA GLU A 4 15.51 -23.51 -14.87
C GLU A 4 16.10 -22.24 -14.21
N PHE A 5 17.35 -22.34 -13.75
CA PHE A 5 18.06 -21.20 -13.17
C PHE A 5 18.66 -20.34 -14.27
N LYS A 6 17.99 -19.26 -14.63
CA LYS A 6 18.40 -18.36 -15.74
C LYS A 6 19.61 -17.50 -15.37
N ARG A 7 19.60 -16.89 -14.19
CA ARG A 7 20.68 -16.04 -13.68
C ARG A 7 20.55 -15.80 -12.18
N LYS A 8 21.64 -15.52 -11.50
CA LYS A 8 21.65 -15.01 -10.12
C LYS A 8 21.33 -13.50 -10.15
N LEU A 9 20.39 -13.06 -9.33
CA LEU A 9 20.09 -11.64 -9.15
C LEU A 9 21.09 -11.01 -8.16
N PRO A 10 21.37 -9.70 -8.27
CA PRO A 10 22.20 -8.99 -7.31
C PRO A 10 21.54 -9.00 -5.92
N THR A 11 22.36 -8.90 -4.87
CA THR A 11 21.84 -8.75 -3.51
C THR A 11 21.19 -7.37 -3.32
N PRO A 12 20.29 -7.19 -2.33
CA PRO A 12 19.74 -5.87 -1.99
C PRO A 12 20.86 -4.83 -1.77
N GLN A 13 21.92 -5.20 -1.05
CA GLN A 13 23.06 -4.28 -0.81
C GLN A 13 23.74 -3.88 -2.11
N THR A 14 24.00 -4.81 -3.02
CA THR A 14 24.60 -4.50 -4.33
C THR A 14 23.75 -3.48 -5.10
N VAL A 15 22.42 -3.63 -5.10
CA VAL A 15 21.54 -2.68 -5.81
C VAL A 15 21.53 -1.31 -5.12
N LYS A 16 21.56 -1.27 -3.78
CA LYS A 16 21.68 -0.02 -3.02
C LYS A 16 22.99 0.70 -3.28
N ASP A 17 24.09 -0.04 -3.36
CA ASP A 17 25.41 0.52 -3.68
C ASP A 17 25.49 1.08 -5.12
N MET A 18 24.79 0.45 -6.06
CA MET A 18 24.67 0.96 -7.44
C MET A 18 23.80 2.23 -7.55
N TYR A 19 22.82 2.37 -6.68
CA TYR A 19 21.89 3.51 -6.64
C TYR A 19 21.72 3.97 -5.18
N PRO A 20 22.75 4.64 -4.62
CA PRO A 20 22.74 5.04 -3.22
C PRO A 20 21.79 6.20 -2.96
N VAL A 21 21.16 6.20 -1.80
CA VAL A 21 20.41 7.33 -1.27
C VAL A 21 21.37 8.34 -0.67
N THR A 22 21.22 9.63 -1.02
CA THR A 22 22.03 10.70 -0.42
C THR A 22 21.65 10.94 1.05
N GLU A 23 22.52 11.57 1.83
CA GLU A 23 22.21 11.91 3.23
C GLU A 23 20.97 12.81 3.36
N GLU A 24 20.76 13.71 2.40
CA GLU A 24 19.59 14.58 2.37
C GLU A 24 18.29 13.76 2.18
N LEU A 25 18.27 12.86 1.20
CA LEU A 25 17.13 11.97 0.95
C LEU A 25 16.89 11.00 2.11
N ALA A 26 17.97 10.51 2.75
CA ALA A 26 17.84 9.67 3.95
C ALA A 26 17.17 10.44 5.11
N ARG A 27 17.55 11.71 5.33
CA ARG A 27 16.89 12.58 6.32
C ARG A 27 15.43 12.83 5.98
N GLN A 28 15.12 13.11 4.71
CA GLN A 28 13.74 13.28 4.25
C GLN A 28 12.90 12.01 4.48
N LYS A 29 13.45 10.85 4.16
CA LYS A 29 12.79 9.55 4.40
C LYS A 29 12.52 9.33 5.89
N LEU A 30 13.47 9.62 6.75
CA LEU A 30 13.30 9.49 8.21
C LEU A 30 12.18 10.40 8.74
N GLU A 31 12.07 11.62 8.21
CA GLU A 31 10.97 12.52 8.58
C GLU A 31 9.62 12.01 8.09
N ASN A 32 9.54 11.48 6.86
CA ASN A 32 8.34 10.83 6.35
C ASN A 32 7.94 9.62 7.21
N ASP A 33 8.90 8.77 7.60
CA ASP A 33 8.66 7.64 8.51
C ASP A 33 8.08 8.11 9.84
N ARG A 34 8.66 9.16 10.42
CA ARG A 34 8.19 9.72 11.69
C ARG A 34 6.73 10.16 11.60
N GLN A 35 6.35 10.88 10.53
CA GLN A 35 4.99 11.36 10.34
C GLN A 35 4.01 10.19 10.13
N ILE A 36 4.34 9.21 9.29
CA ILE A 36 3.48 8.06 9.05
C ILE A 36 3.30 7.22 10.32
N LYS A 37 4.39 6.99 11.08
CA LYS A 37 4.34 6.32 12.39
C LYS A 37 3.45 7.07 13.37
N ALA A 38 3.57 8.40 13.46
CA ALA A 38 2.77 9.23 14.34
C ALA A 38 1.26 9.13 14.03
N VAL A 39 0.87 9.04 12.75
CA VAL A 39 -0.53 8.80 12.37
C VAL A 39 -0.99 7.42 12.83
N ILE A 40 -0.20 6.37 12.61
CA ILE A 40 -0.58 4.99 13.00
C ILE A 40 -0.70 4.87 14.52
N THR A 41 0.21 5.48 15.30
CA THR A 41 0.15 5.45 16.77
C THR A 41 -0.92 6.39 17.35
N GLY A 42 -1.43 7.34 16.56
CA GLY A 42 -2.43 8.32 16.96
C GLY A 42 -1.85 9.58 17.63
N GLU A 43 -0.53 9.76 17.58
CA GLU A 43 0.15 11.01 17.99
C GLU A 43 -0.15 12.16 17.03
N ASP A 44 -0.34 11.83 15.74
CA ASP A 44 -0.79 12.75 14.69
C ASP A 44 -2.23 12.40 14.30
N GLN A 45 -3.13 13.39 14.32
CA GLN A 45 -4.56 13.21 14.05
C GLN A 45 -4.92 13.41 12.58
N ARG A 46 -3.96 13.71 11.70
CA ARG A 46 -4.23 13.82 10.27
C ARG A 46 -4.75 12.50 9.69
N LEU A 47 -5.60 12.61 8.67
CA LEU A 47 -6.03 11.44 7.90
C LEU A 47 -4.94 11.07 6.90
N MET A 48 -4.45 9.83 6.94
CA MET A 48 -3.48 9.35 5.96
C MET A 48 -4.18 8.90 4.67
N LEU A 49 -3.72 9.38 3.52
CA LEU A 49 -4.18 8.91 2.22
C LEU A 49 -3.06 8.15 1.50
N LEU A 50 -3.22 6.82 1.43
CA LEU A 50 -2.42 5.95 0.56
C LEU A 50 -3.03 6.03 -0.84
N ILE A 51 -2.51 6.89 -1.71
CA ILE A 51 -3.18 7.24 -2.96
C ILE A 51 -2.25 7.15 -4.17
N GLY A 52 -2.69 6.48 -5.22
CA GLY A 52 -1.93 6.29 -6.45
C GLY A 52 -2.49 5.21 -7.35
N PRO A 53 -1.82 4.92 -8.49
CA PRO A 53 -2.31 3.95 -9.47
C PRO A 53 -2.47 2.55 -8.88
N CYS A 54 -3.36 1.76 -9.47
CA CYS A 54 -3.56 0.36 -9.10
C CYS A 54 -2.26 -0.43 -9.20
N SER A 55 -1.47 -0.20 -10.24
CA SER A 55 -0.08 -0.63 -10.37
C SER A 55 0.73 0.44 -11.10
N ALA A 56 1.98 0.64 -10.68
CA ALA A 56 2.92 1.48 -11.38
C ALA A 56 3.34 0.77 -12.69
N ASP A 57 3.14 1.42 -13.81
CA ASP A 57 3.41 0.87 -15.15
C ASP A 57 4.44 1.68 -15.93
N ARG A 58 4.47 3.00 -15.72
CA ARG A 58 5.34 3.95 -16.40
C ARG A 58 5.95 4.94 -15.42
N GLU A 59 7.27 5.03 -15.43
CA GLU A 59 8.00 5.94 -14.52
C GLU A 59 7.57 7.41 -14.71
N ASP A 60 7.50 7.88 -15.95
CA ASP A 60 7.17 9.27 -16.29
C ASP A 60 5.77 9.68 -15.79
N ALA A 61 4.76 8.83 -16.01
CA ALA A 61 3.39 9.10 -15.56
C ALA A 61 3.26 9.02 -14.02
N VAL A 62 4.00 8.11 -13.37
CA VAL A 62 4.04 8.02 -11.91
C VAL A 62 4.69 9.27 -11.30
N LEU A 63 5.78 9.77 -11.90
CA LEU A 63 6.45 10.99 -11.44
C LEU A 63 5.58 12.22 -11.62
N GLU A 64 4.90 12.37 -12.76
CA GLU A 64 3.93 13.46 -12.98
C GLU A 64 2.81 13.40 -11.94
N TYR A 65 2.24 12.21 -11.70
CA TYR A 65 1.18 12.05 -10.71
C TYR A 65 1.67 12.41 -9.29
N ALA A 66 2.85 11.96 -8.90
CA ALA A 66 3.45 12.28 -7.60
C ALA A 66 3.74 13.78 -7.43
N ALA A 67 4.19 14.46 -8.48
CA ALA A 67 4.41 15.91 -8.48
C ALA A 67 3.11 16.68 -8.26
N ARG A 68 2.01 16.24 -8.90
CA ARG A 68 0.67 16.82 -8.67
C ARG A 68 0.20 16.58 -7.23
N LEU A 69 0.42 15.37 -6.68
CA LEU A 69 0.13 15.08 -5.27
C LEU A 69 0.94 15.97 -4.33
N ARG A 70 2.19 16.29 -4.65
CA ARG A 70 3.01 17.20 -3.82
C ARG A 70 2.40 18.61 -3.75
N THR A 71 1.95 19.13 -4.87
CA THR A 71 1.26 20.43 -4.91
C THR A 71 -0.04 20.39 -4.08
N LEU A 72 -0.79 19.29 -4.18
CA LEU A 72 -2.02 19.10 -3.42
C LEU A 72 -1.76 18.97 -1.92
N GLN A 73 -0.67 18.27 -1.51
CA GLN A 73 -0.28 18.11 -0.09
C GLN A 73 -0.10 19.46 0.61
N GLU A 74 0.48 20.46 -0.04
CA GLU A 74 0.68 21.79 0.56
C GLU A 74 -0.66 22.47 0.92
N ARG A 75 -1.71 22.15 0.18
CA ARG A 75 -3.05 22.73 0.39
C ARG A 75 -3.83 22.03 1.52
N VAL A 76 -3.45 20.80 1.86
CA VAL A 76 -4.20 19.96 2.83
C VAL A 76 -3.35 19.45 3.99
N LYS A 77 -2.11 19.92 4.12
CA LYS A 77 -1.09 19.40 5.05
C LYS A 77 -1.50 19.42 6.52
N ASP A 78 -2.42 20.30 6.92
CA ASP A 78 -2.85 20.44 8.30
C ASP A 78 -3.86 19.35 8.72
N THR A 79 -4.55 18.75 7.76
CA THR A 79 -5.62 17.76 8.00
C THR A 79 -5.35 16.40 7.35
N ILE A 80 -4.53 16.37 6.29
CA ILE A 80 -4.25 15.16 5.50
C ILE A 80 -2.74 14.94 5.36
N LEU A 81 -2.31 13.69 5.53
CA LEU A 81 -0.99 13.21 5.17
C LEU A 81 -1.09 12.31 3.94
N ILE A 82 -0.55 12.77 2.80
CA ILE A 82 -0.52 12.00 1.55
C ILE A 82 0.72 11.10 1.54
N VAL A 83 0.51 9.82 1.24
CA VAL A 83 1.56 8.83 0.98
C VAL A 83 1.31 8.25 -0.41
N PRO A 84 2.17 8.54 -1.40
CA PRO A 84 2.00 7.98 -2.75
C PRO A 84 2.02 6.46 -2.75
N ARG A 85 0.98 5.86 -3.29
CA ARG A 85 0.87 4.43 -3.52
C ARG A 85 1.51 4.12 -4.87
N ILE A 86 2.68 3.47 -4.84
CA ILE A 86 3.46 3.09 -6.02
C ILE A 86 3.67 1.59 -6.01
N TYR A 87 2.60 0.86 -6.34
CA TYR A 87 2.63 -0.60 -6.29
C TYR A 87 3.38 -1.15 -7.50
N SER A 88 4.56 -1.67 -7.24
CA SER A 88 5.49 -2.21 -8.24
C SER A 88 5.19 -3.66 -8.63
N ASN A 89 4.30 -4.32 -7.90
CA ASN A 89 3.86 -5.69 -8.11
C ASN A 89 2.35 -5.79 -8.31
N LYS A 90 1.91 -6.77 -9.11
CA LYS A 90 0.48 -7.09 -9.26
C LYS A 90 0.26 -8.59 -9.14
N PRO A 91 -0.23 -9.08 -7.97
CA PRO A 91 -0.59 -10.47 -7.79
C PRO A 91 -1.70 -10.88 -8.76
N ARG A 92 -1.53 -12.02 -9.45
CA ARG A 92 -2.52 -12.57 -10.39
C ARG A 92 -2.94 -13.96 -9.97
N THR A 93 -4.24 -14.17 -9.77
CA THR A 93 -4.80 -15.44 -9.31
C THR A 93 -4.52 -16.59 -10.28
N THR A 94 -4.62 -16.35 -11.58
CA THR A 94 -4.38 -17.34 -12.64
C THR A 94 -2.96 -17.25 -13.23
N GLY A 95 -2.18 -16.24 -12.83
CA GLY A 95 -0.86 -15.98 -13.40
C GLY A 95 -0.86 -15.20 -14.71
N ASP A 96 -2.03 -14.88 -15.28
CA ASP A 96 -2.18 -14.14 -16.53
C ASP A 96 -2.21 -12.61 -16.35
N GLY A 97 -1.80 -11.87 -17.39
CA GLY A 97 -1.81 -10.41 -17.44
C GLY A 97 -0.56 -9.76 -16.85
N TYR A 98 -0.54 -8.42 -16.84
CA TYR A 98 0.57 -7.62 -16.33
C TYR A 98 0.83 -7.90 -14.84
N LYS A 99 2.07 -8.25 -14.51
CA LYS A 99 2.48 -8.69 -13.15
C LYS A 99 3.19 -7.59 -12.34
N GLY A 100 3.20 -6.37 -12.85
CA GLY A 100 3.88 -5.23 -12.24
C GLY A 100 5.28 -4.97 -12.81
N MET A 101 5.79 -3.78 -12.54
CA MET A 101 7.08 -3.28 -13.06
C MET A 101 8.26 -4.17 -12.63
N LEU A 102 8.19 -4.80 -11.44
CA LEU A 102 9.23 -5.73 -11.01
C LEU A 102 9.42 -6.90 -11.99
N HIS A 103 8.36 -7.44 -12.55
CA HIS A 103 8.43 -8.54 -13.52
C HIS A 103 8.60 -8.04 -14.96
N GLN A 104 7.88 -6.97 -15.30
CA GLN A 104 7.74 -6.43 -16.64
C GLN A 104 7.92 -4.91 -16.61
N PRO A 105 9.19 -4.44 -16.54
CA PRO A 105 9.49 -3.00 -16.56
C PRO A 105 9.03 -2.32 -17.86
N ASP A 106 8.92 -3.09 -18.95
CA ASP A 106 8.16 -2.74 -20.14
C ASP A 106 6.88 -3.61 -20.15
N PRO A 107 5.67 -3.03 -20.00
CA PRO A 107 4.42 -3.78 -19.96
C PRO A 107 4.17 -4.67 -21.18
N ASN A 108 4.74 -4.31 -22.35
CA ASN A 108 4.64 -5.07 -23.59
C ASN A 108 5.82 -6.00 -23.84
N GLY A 109 6.87 -5.92 -22.95
CA GLY A 109 8.09 -6.70 -23.08
C GLY A 109 8.01 -8.08 -22.41
N GLN A 110 9.07 -8.86 -22.63
CA GLN A 110 9.25 -10.12 -21.90
C GLN A 110 9.65 -9.85 -20.44
N PRO A 111 9.31 -10.77 -19.50
CA PRO A 111 9.71 -10.65 -18.11
C PRO A 111 11.24 -10.52 -17.94
N ASP A 112 11.68 -9.50 -17.21
CA ASP A 112 13.08 -9.28 -16.85
C ASP A 112 13.20 -8.78 -15.40
N MET A 113 13.36 -9.71 -14.47
CA MET A 113 13.45 -9.42 -13.03
C MET A 113 14.63 -8.51 -12.65
N LEU A 114 15.76 -8.59 -13.36
CA LEU A 114 16.91 -7.72 -13.06
C LEU A 114 16.62 -6.27 -13.46
N LYS A 115 16.13 -6.07 -14.66
CA LYS A 115 15.70 -4.73 -15.09
C LYS A 115 14.57 -4.21 -14.22
N GLY A 116 13.64 -5.08 -13.80
CA GLY A 116 12.55 -4.75 -12.90
C GLY A 116 13.02 -4.26 -11.54
N LEU A 117 13.94 -4.97 -10.89
CA LEU A 117 14.54 -4.54 -9.60
C LEU A 117 15.18 -3.14 -9.70
N ILE A 118 15.92 -2.88 -10.77
CA ILE A 118 16.53 -1.59 -11.01
C ILE A 118 15.48 -0.50 -11.29
N ALA A 119 14.47 -0.83 -12.11
CA ALA A 119 13.42 0.12 -12.48
C ALA A 119 12.60 0.57 -11.26
N ILE A 120 12.16 -0.37 -10.41
CA ILE A 120 11.37 -0.01 -9.22
C ILE A 120 12.20 0.84 -8.24
N ARG A 121 13.48 0.49 -8.00
CA ARG A 121 14.33 1.30 -7.13
C ARG A 121 14.50 2.72 -7.66
N LYS A 122 14.84 2.87 -8.94
CA LYS A 122 14.97 4.19 -9.59
C LYS A 122 13.69 5.01 -9.52
N MET A 123 12.54 4.40 -9.77
CA MET A 123 11.25 5.07 -9.72
C MET A 123 10.95 5.60 -8.31
N HIS A 124 11.08 4.77 -7.27
CA HIS A 124 10.86 5.21 -5.89
C HIS A 124 11.86 6.29 -5.45
N MET A 125 13.14 6.17 -5.84
CA MET A 125 14.15 7.21 -5.57
C MET A 125 13.79 8.53 -6.24
N LYS A 126 13.43 8.53 -7.52
CA LYS A 126 13.04 9.75 -8.24
C LYS A 126 11.80 10.42 -7.64
N VAL A 127 10.83 9.62 -7.17
CA VAL A 127 9.67 10.18 -6.44
C VAL A 127 10.15 10.91 -5.19
N LEU A 128 11.02 10.30 -4.38
CA LEU A 128 11.58 10.94 -3.19
C LEU A 128 12.39 12.21 -3.55
N GLU A 129 13.25 12.14 -4.56
CA GLU A 129 14.08 13.26 -5.02
C GLU A 129 13.25 14.45 -5.51
N GLN A 130 12.24 14.19 -6.34
CA GLN A 130 11.50 15.25 -7.01
C GLN A 130 10.35 15.83 -6.17
N THR A 131 9.82 15.04 -5.22
CA THR A 131 8.63 15.44 -4.47
C THR A 131 8.81 15.46 -2.96
N GLY A 132 9.90 14.89 -2.44
CA GLY A 132 10.11 14.70 -1.00
C GLY A 132 9.22 13.61 -0.39
N PHE A 133 8.37 12.95 -1.16
CA PHE A 133 7.56 11.83 -0.67
C PHE A 133 8.35 10.53 -0.63
N SER A 134 8.32 9.83 0.51
CA SER A 134 8.49 8.39 0.51
C SER A 134 7.16 7.72 0.17
N SER A 135 7.20 6.54 -0.42
CA SER A 135 6.02 5.89 -0.97
C SER A 135 5.63 4.61 -0.25
N ALA A 136 4.47 4.07 -0.61
CA ALA A 136 3.97 2.77 -0.21
C ALA A 136 4.06 1.76 -1.35
N ASP A 137 4.44 0.51 -1.05
CA ASP A 137 4.39 -0.60 -2.01
C ASP A 137 3.71 -1.85 -1.40
N GLU A 138 3.18 -2.74 -2.25
CA GLU A 138 2.63 -4.03 -1.85
C GLU A 138 3.66 -5.14 -2.06
N LEU A 139 3.95 -5.89 -1.01
CA LEU A 139 4.96 -6.95 -1.03
C LEU A 139 4.36 -8.24 -1.60
N LEU A 140 4.59 -8.52 -2.89
CA LEU A 140 4.31 -9.82 -3.49
C LEU A 140 5.41 -10.83 -3.11
N TYR A 141 6.65 -10.40 -3.21
CA TYR A 141 7.81 -11.11 -2.68
C TYR A 141 8.26 -10.40 -1.40
N PRO A 142 8.22 -11.06 -0.25
CA PRO A 142 8.62 -10.43 1.01
C PRO A 142 10.03 -9.84 0.98
N GLU A 143 10.94 -10.51 0.26
CA GLU A 143 12.34 -10.08 0.13
C GLU A 143 12.52 -8.80 -0.70
N ASN A 144 11.51 -8.42 -1.51
CA ASN A 144 11.58 -7.21 -2.33
C ASN A 144 11.74 -5.93 -1.48
N TYR A 145 11.19 -5.91 -0.27
CA TYR A 145 11.34 -4.79 0.65
C TYR A 145 12.80 -4.37 0.86
N TYR A 146 13.71 -5.34 0.97
CA TYR A 146 15.11 -5.05 1.29
C TYR A 146 15.86 -4.29 0.18
N TYR A 147 15.38 -4.36 -1.07
CA TYR A 147 15.88 -3.53 -2.18
C TYR A 147 15.43 -2.07 -2.09
N LEU A 148 14.39 -1.79 -1.30
CA LEU A 148 13.70 -0.50 -1.20
C LEU A 148 13.63 0.03 0.24
N SER A 149 14.17 -0.67 1.24
CA SER A 149 13.98 -0.36 2.66
C SER A 149 14.50 1.02 3.09
N ASP A 150 15.45 1.58 2.36
CA ASP A 150 15.99 2.92 2.55
C ASP A 150 15.19 4.05 1.87
N ILE A 151 14.08 3.71 1.19
CA ILE A 151 13.24 4.67 0.46
C ILE A 151 11.73 4.49 0.67
N LEU A 152 11.26 3.29 1.06
CA LEU A 152 9.84 3.05 1.39
C LEU A 152 9.54 3.42 2.82
N SER A 153 8.36 3.99 3.06
CA SER A 153 7.87 4.34 4.40
C SER A 153 6.59 3.60 4.81
N TYR A 154 6.04 2.79 3.92
CA TYR A 154 4.86 1.98 4.18
C TYR A 154 4.87 0.72 3.32
N ALA A 155 4.51 -0.42 3.89
CA ALA A 155 4.35 -1.67 3.17
C ALA A 155 2.92 -2.22 3.34
N ALA A 156 2.41 -2.91 2.32
CA ALA A 156 1.15 -3.63 2.40
C ALA A 156 1.35 -5.12 2.11
N ILE A 157 0.64 -5.98 2.84
CA ILE A 157 0.52 -7.41 2.53
C ILE A 157 -0.84 -7.64 1.87
N GLY A 158 -0.80 -8.17 0.66
CA GLY A 158 -1.97 -8.38 -0.18
C GLY A 158 -2.93 -9.45 0.37
N ALA A 159 -4.19 -9.38 -0.04
CA ALA A 159 -5.26 -10.28 0.40
C ALA A 159 -5.01 -11.76 0.06
N ARG A 160 -4.15 -12.07 -0.91
CA ARG A 160 -3.76 -13.44 -1.27
C ARG A 160 -2.52 -13.92 -0.53
N SER A 161 -1.78 -13.01 0.10
CA SER A 161 -0.51 -13.27 0.79
C SER A 161 -0.64 -13.20 2.31
N VAL A 162 -1.73 -12.65 2.84
CA VAL A 162 -1.92 -12.41 4.29
C VAL A 162 -1.97 -13.71 5.11
N GLU A 163 -2.29 -14.84 4.50
CA GLU A 163 -2.27 -16.17 5.13
C GLU A 163 -0.89 -16.85 5.06
N ASP A 164 -0.02 -16.36 4.17
CA ASP A 164 1.30 -16.95 3.98
C ASP A 164 2.24 -16.64 5.15
N GLN A 165 2.85 -17.68 5.70
CA GLN A 165 3.71 -17.58 6.88
C GLN A 165 4.94 -16.71 6.64
N GLN A 166 5.56 -16.76 5.47
CA GLN A 166 6.75 -15.96 5.17
C GLN A 166 6.45 -14.47 5.18
N HIS A 167 5.29 -14.06 4.63
CA HIS A 167 4.86 -12.65 4.66
C HIS A 167 4.66 -12.15 6.10
N ARG A 168 4.07 -12.96 6.99
CA ARG A 168 3.89 -12.62 8.41
C ARG A 168 5.22 -12.49 9.15
N LEU A 169 6.14 -13.43 8.92
CA LEU A 169 7.47 -13.44 9.52
C LEU A 169 8.28 -12.22 9.06
N ILE A 170 8.30 -11.92 7.75
CA ILE A 170 9.00 -10.74 7.23
C ILE A 170 8.38 -9.45 7.78
N ALA A 171 7.04 -9.34 7.81
CA ALA A 171 6.35 -8.17 8.35
C ALA A 171 6.75 -7.88 9.80
N SER A 172 7.06 -8.93 10.62
CA SER A 172 7.53 -8.76 12.01
C SER A 172 8.92 -8.15 12.12
N GLY A 173 9.69 -8.16 11.04
CA GLY A 173 11.05 -7.61 10.97
C GLY A 173 11.15 -6.24 10.29
N LEU A 174 10.04 -5.71 9.76
CA LEU A 174 10.05 -4.41 9.10
C LEU A 174 10.03 -3.27 10.13
N ASP A 175 10.70 -2.18 9.79
CA ASP A 175 10.81 -0.96 10.62
C ASP A 175 9.84 0.15 10.20
N VAL A 176 8.95 -0.14 9.25
CA VAL A 176 7.89 0.75 8.75
C VAL A 176 6.51 0.16 9.05
N PRO A 177 5.43 0.98 9.04
CA PRO A 177 4.07 0.47 9.15
C PRO A 177 3.74 -0.56 8.07
N VAL A 178 3.09 -1.65 8.46
CA VAL A 178 2.67 -2.73 7.56
C VAL A 178 1.17 -2.94 7.65
N GLY A 179 0.47 -2.66 6.55
CA GLY A 179 -0.96 -2.92 6.43
C GLY A 179 -1.26 -4.35 6.00
N MET A 180 -2.00 -5.10 6.83
CA MET A 180 -2.47 -6.45 6.54
C MET A 180 -3.86 -6.39 5.94
N LYS A 181 -4.01 -6.68 4.63
CA LYS A 181 -5.33 -6.72 3.99
C LYS A 181 -6.12 -7.93 4.50
N ASN A 182 -7.41 -7.77 4.75
CA ASN A 182 -8.24 -8.94 4.97
C ASN A 182 -8.21 -9.86 3.73
N PRO A 183 -8.24 -11.20 3.91
CA PRO A 183 -8.21 -12.15 2.79
C PRO A 183 -9.41 -11.96 1.86
N THR A 184 -9.33 -12.52 0.66
CA THR A 184 -10.41 -12.43 -0.34
C THR A 184 -11.72 -13.05 0.13
N SER A 185 -11.66 -14.03 1.04
CA SER A 185 -12.83 -14.64 1.73
C SER A 185 -13.55 -13.67 2.66
N GLY A 186 -12.87 -12.64 3.17
CA GLY A 186 -13.41 -11.70 4.13
C GLY A 186 -13.25 -12.10 5.60
N ASP A 187 -12.54 -13.18 5.89
CA ASP A 187 -12.33 -13.64 7.26
C ASP A 187 -11.43 -12.68 8.05
N LEU A 188 -12.05 -11.91 8.95
CA LEU A 188 -11.33 -10.96 9.79
C LEU A 188 -10.42 -11.65 10.82
N SER A 189 -10.72 -12.89 11.24
CA SER A 189 -9.88 -13.62 12.20
C SER A 189 -8.52 -13.94 11.60
N VAL A 190 -8.46 -14.27 10.32
CA VAL A 190 -7.22 -14.48 9.57
C VAL A 190 -6.39 -13.20 9.53
N MET A 191 -7.01 -12.06 9.25
CA MET A 191 -6.34 -10.75 9.25
C MET A 191 -5.81 -10.40 10.65
N MET A 192 -6.61 -10.56 11.70
CA MET A 192 -6.20 -10.29 13.07
C MET A 192 -5.04 -11.18 13.52
N ASN A 193 -5.07 -12.47 13.18
CA ASN A 193 -3.97 -13.40 13.44
C ASN A 193 -2.70 -13.00 12.67
N SER A 194 -2.83 -12.45 11.47
CA SER A 194 -1.68 -11.96 10.69
C SER A 194 -1.05 -10.74 11.33
N ILE A 195 -1.86 -9.80 11.84
CA ILE A 195 -1.38 -8.64 12.61
C ILE A 195 -0.68 -9.11 13.88
N LEU A 196 -1.29 -10.03 14.63
CA LEU A 196 -0.72 -10.59 15.85
C LEU A 196 0.64 -11.23 15.57
N ALA A 197 0.74 -12.08 14.55
CA ALA A 197 2.00 -12.70 14.14
C ALA A 197 3.06 -11.64 13.76
N ALA A 198 2.67 -10.60 13.01
CA ALA A 198 3.60 -9.53 12.64
C ALA A 198 4.06 -8.67 13.82
N GLN A 199 3.24 -8.54 14.87
CA GLN A 199 3.61 -7.81 16.08
C GLN A 199 4.50 -8.60 17.06
N HIS A 200 4.62 -9.93 16.89
CA HIS A 200 5.45 -10.78 17.74
C HIS A 200 6.86 -10.98 17.16
N PRO A 201 7.88 -11.20 18.01
CA PRO A 201 9.22 -11.60 17.57
C PRO A 201 9.24 -13.06 17.08
N HIS A 202 10.07 -13.34 16.09
CA HIS A 202 10.23 -14.67 15.50
C HIS A 202 11.69 -14.97 15.16
N THR A 203 12.04 -16.26 15.18
CA THR A 203 13.30 -16.75 14.58
C THR A 203 12.94 -17.57 13.33
N PHE A 204 13.53 -17.24 12.19
CA PHE A 204 13.22 -17.87 10.92
C PHE A 204 14.36 -17.82 9.91
N LEU A 205 14.24 -18.62 8.83
CA LEU A 205 15.19 -18.63 7.73
C LEU A 205 14.89 -17.49 6.76
N PHE A 206 15.88 -16.63 6.52
CA PHE A 206 15.80 -15.54 5.54
C PHE A 206 17.10 -15.44 4.73
N SER A 207 17.02 -15.57 3.39
CA SER A 207 18.19 -15.44 2.49
C SER A 207 19.43 -16.22 2.97
N GLN A 208 19.25 -17.46 3.38
CA GLN A 208 20.30 -18.37 3.94
C GLN A 208 20.84 -17.96 5.33
N TRP A 209 20.18 -17.03 6.02
CA TRP A 209 20.48 -16.64 7.40
C TRP A 209 19.40 -17.13 8.36
N GLU A 210 19.80 -17.54 9.54
CA GLU A 210 18.90 -17.55 10.68
C GLU A 210 18.80 -16.10 11.20
N VAL A 211 17.58 -15.57 11.19
CA VAL A 211 17.31 -14.19 11.63
C VAL A 211 16.34 -14.18 12.80
N HIS A 212 16.47 -13.17 13.65
CA HIS A 212 15.55 -12.91 14.74
C HIS A 212 14.89 -11.54 14.54
N SER A 213 13.56 -11.52 14.33
CA SER A 213 12.77 -10.29 14.29
C SER A 213 12.35 -9.84 15.69
N LYS A 214 12.09 -8.55 15.84
CA LYS A 214 11.70 -7.96 17.14
C LYS A 214 10.18 -7.80 17.31
N GLY A 215 9.42 -8.10 16.26
CA GLY A 215 8.01 -7.74 16.15
C GLY A 215 7.82 -6.30 15.65
N ASN A 216 6.76 -6.07 14.89
CA ASN A 216 6.42 -4.77 14.33
C ASN A 216 5.11 -4.24 14.95
N PRO A 217 5.15 -3.39 15.99
CA PRO A 217 3.96 -2.88 16.66
C PRO A 217 3.10 -1.96 15.77
N LEU A 218 3.59 -1.58 14.59
CA LEU A 218 2.88 -0.76 13.60
C LEU A 218 2.14 -1.60 12.54
N ALA A 219 2.15 -2.94 12.65
CA ALA A 219 1.32 -3.81 11.83
C ALA A 219 -0.16 -3.58 12.16
N HIS A 220 -1.00 -3.36 11.14
CA HIS A 220 -2.38 -2.93 11.29
C HIS A 220 -3.28 -3.45 10.18
N ALA A 221 -4.60 -3.27 10.31
CA ALA A 221 -5.60 -3.75 9.38
C ALA A 221 -5.72 -2.89 8.11
N ILE A 222 -6.01 -3.54 6.96
CA ILE A 222 -6.58 -2.89 5.77
C ILE A 222 -7.86 -3.62 5.40
N LEU A 223 -9.00 -2.92 5.42
CA LEU A 223 -10.28 -3.46 4.96
C LEU A 223 -10.49 -3.17 3.48
N ARG A 224 -10.65 -4.23 2.68
CA ARG A 224 -10.79 -4.14 1.22
C ARG A 224 -12.06 -4.79 0.67
N GLY A 225 -13.00 -5.18 1.54
CA GLY A 225 -14.14 -6.00 1.20
C GLY A 225 -13.76 -7.46 0.90
N SER A 226 -14.73 -8.25 0.51
CA SER A 226 -14.60 -9.68 0.22
C SER A 226 -15.39 -10.09 -1.03
N VAL A 227 -15.19 -11.33 -1.46
CA VAL A 227 -15.99 -11.94 -2.53
C VAL A 227 -16.57 -13.25 -1.99
N ASN A 228 -17.89 -13.39 -2.01
CA ASN A 228 -18.54 -14.60 -1.55
C ASN A 228 -18.43 -15.75 -2.57
N LYS A 229 -18.86 -16.95 -2.20
CA LYS A 229 -18.83 -18.16 -3.05
C LYS A 229 -19.60 -18.03 -4.38
N TYR A 230 -20.46 -17.03 -4.52
CA TYR A 230 -21.21 -16.74 -5.74
C TYR A 230 -20.57 -15.63 -6.60
N GLY A 231 -19.35 -15.17 -6.25
CA GLY A 231 -18.65 -14.11 -6.97
C GLY A 231 -19.16 -12.70 -6.68
N ARG A 232 -20.05 -12.51 -5.70
CA ARG A 232 -20.57 -11.19 -5.32
C ARG A 232 -19.59 -10.49 -4.38
N SER A 233 -19.25 -9.24 -4.68
CA SER A 233 -18.50 -8.37 -3.78
C SER A 233 -19.36 -8.00 -2.56
N LEU A 234 -18.76 -8.10 -1.38
CA LEU A 234 -19.31 -7.72 -0.10
C LEU A 234 -18.41 -6.64 0.50
N PRO A 235 -18.88 -5.41 0.67
CA PRO A 235 -18.11 -4.35 1.32
C PRO A 235 -17.94 -4.64 2.82
N ASN A 236 -16.91 -4.02 3.44
CA ASN A 236 -16.65 -4.10 4.88
C ASN A 236 -16.13 -2.76 5.44
N TYR A 237 -16.71 -1.65 5.00
CA TYR A 237 -16.36 -0.29 5.42
C TYR A 237 -17.53 0.46 6.11
N HIS A 238 -18.70 -0.17 6.21
CA HIS A 238 -19.85 0.45 6.87
C HIS A 238 -19.63 0.56 8.39
N TYR A 239 -20.45 1.37 9.03
CA TYR A 239 -20.36 1.63 10.47
C TYR A 239 -20.31 0.34 11.30
N GLU A 240 -21.16 -0.63 10.96
CA GLU A 240 -21.25 -1.93 11.64
C GLU A 240 -19.98 -2.76 11.48
N ASP A 241 -19.38 -2.75 10.28
CA ASP A 241 -18.12 -3.45 10.00
C ASP A 241 -16.97 -2.84 10.81
N LEU A 242 -16.91 -1.50 10.89
CA LEU A 242 -15.90 -0.78 11.65
C LEU A 242 -16.08 -1.00 13.16
N SER A 243 -17.33 -1.04 13.64
CA SER A 243 -17.66 -1.35 15.04
C SER A 243 -17.23 -2.78 15.39
N GLN A 244 -17.51 -3.75 14.52
CA GLN A 244 -17.07 -5.13 14.70
C GLN A 244 -15.52 -5.23 14.74
N LEU A 245 -14.83 -4.54 13.85
CA LEU A 245 -13.35 -4.53 13.86
C LEU A 245 -12.81 -3.91 15.16
N TYR A 246 -13.41 -2.83 15.64
CA TYR A 246 -13.03 -2.22 16.91
C TYR A 246 -13.17 -3.21 18.07
N GLU A 247 -14.28 -3.95 18.14
CA GLU A 247 -14.47 -4.99 19.16
C GLU A 247 -13.43 -6.12 19.07
N LEU A 248 -13.02 -6.50 17.85
CA LEU A 248 -11.94 -7.49 17.67
C LEU A 248 -10.61 -6.97 18.20
N TYR A 249 -10.26 -5.71 17.92
CA TYR A 249 -9.08 -5.08 18.50
C TYR A 249 -9.14 -4.98 20.01
N ALA A 250 -10.28 -4.59 20.57
CA ALA A 250 -10.47 -4.47 22.03
C ALA A 250 -10.32 -5.82 22.77
N LYS A 251 -10.61 -6.95 22.10
CA LYS A 251 -10.44 -8.31 22.64
C LYS A 251 -9.05 -8.88 22.40
N SER A 252 -8.22 -8.22 21.64
CA SER A 252 -6.87 -8.67 21.28
C SER A 252 -5.80 -7.89 22.07
N ALA A 253 -4.63 -8.49 22.28
CA ALA A 253 -3.47 -7.85 22.92
C ALA A 253 -2.60 -7.11 21.88
N LEU A 254 -3.21 -6.53 20.84
CA LEU A 254 -2.50 -5.85 19.76
C LEU A 254 -2.15 -4.41 20.14
N ALA A 255 -0.93 -3.99 19.80
CA ALA A 255 -0.53 -2.60 19.89
C ALA A 255 -1.18 -1.76 18.78
N ASN A 256 -1.42 -0.48 19.06
CA ASN A 256 -1.85 0.51 18.06
C ASN A 256 -3.05 0.05 17.21
N PRO A 257 -4.27 -0.09 17.77
CA PRO A 257 -5.47 -0.37 16.98
C PRO A 257 -5.62 0.64 15.84
N ALA A 258 -5.42 0.18 14.61
CA ALA A 258 -5.42 1.03 13.42
C ALA A 258 -6.00 0.29 12.22
N VAL A 259 -6.73 1.02 11.39
CA VAL A 259 -7.27 0.50 10.13
C VAL A 259 -7.16 1.54 9.02
N ILE A 260 -6.80 1.05 7.84
CA ILE A 260 -6.89 1.77 6.57
C ILE A 260 -8.06 1.17 5.77
N ILE A 261 -8.91 2.01 5.20
CA ILE A 261 -10.02 1.55 4.37
C ILE A 261 -9.66 1.68 2.90
N ASP A 262 -9.56 0.53 2.22
CA ASP A 262 -9.40 0.48 0.77
C ASP A 262 -10.75 0.78 0.11
N THR A 263 -10.86 1.92 -0.55
CA THR A 263 -12.11 2.43 -1.14
C THR A 263 -12.47 1.77 -2.47
N ASN A 264 -11.55 0.99 -3.06
CA ASN A 264 -11.78 0.27 -4.31
C ASN A 264 -12.01 -1.24 -4.06
N HIS A 265 -11.42 -2.10 -4.84
CA HIS A 265 -11.52 -3.57 -4.78
C HIS A 265 -12.97 -4.05 -4.53
N SER A 266 -13.20 -4.91 -3.53
CA SER A 266 -14.54 -5.42 -3.25
C SER A 266 -15.43 -4.42 -2.50
N ASN A 267 -14.86 -3.40 -1.87
CA ASN A 267 -15.62 -2.33 -1.23
C ASN A 267 -16.41 -1.51 -2.25
N SER A 268 -15.87 -1.25 -3.43
CA SER A 268 -16.58 -0.60 -4.54
C SER A 268 -17.17 -1.59 -5.55
N GLY A 269 -16.84 -2.89 -5.44
CA GLY A 269 -17.08 -3.88 -6.51
C GLY A 269 -16.29 -3.55 -7.77
N LYS A 270 -15.10 -2.94 -7.61
CA LYS A 270 -14.22 -2.43 -8.69
C LYS A 270 -14.84 -1.32 -9.55
N ARG A 271 -15.87 -0.67 -9.05
CA ARG A 271 -16.47 0.52 -9.67
C ARG A 271 -15.76 1.75 -9.11
N TRP A 272 -14.77 2.24 -9.84
CA TRP A 272 -13.89 3.32 -9.41
C TRP A 272 -14.64 4.61 -9.05
N GLU A 273 -15.79 4.87 -9.67
CA GLU A 273 -16.65 6.02 -9.40
C GLU A 273 -17.21 6.03 -7.97
N GLN A 274 -17.27 4.86 -7.32
CA GLN A 274 -17.76 4.73 -5.96
C GLN A 274 -16.74 5.12 -4.89
N GLN A 275 -15.46 5.21 -5.22
CA GLN A 275 -14.41 5.48 -4.24
C GLN A 275 -14.66 6.79 -3.46
N ALA A 276 -15.06 7.86 -4.16
CA ALA A 276 -15.35 9.16 -3.52
C ALA A 276 -16.51 9.07 -2.51
N ARG A 277 -17.59 8.37 -2.87
CA ARG A 277 -18.72 8.15 -1.96
C ARG A 277 -18.30 7.35 -0.73
N ILE A 278 -17.58 6.24 -0.94
CA ILE A 278 -17.09 5.37 0.14
C ILE A 278 -16.18 6.15 1.10
N ALA A 279 -15.25 6.94 0.58
CA ALA A 279 -14.36 7.76 1.38
C ALA A 279 -15.13 8.70 2.32
N LYS A 280 -16.16 9.39 1.80
CA LYS A 280 -17.02 10.30 2.58
C LYS A 280 -17.85 9.55 3.62
N GLU A 281 -18.39 8.37 3.29
CA GLU A 281 -19.16 7.54 4.21
C GLU A 281 -18.31 7.04 5.40
N VAL A 282 -17.06 6.63 5.13
CA VAL A 282 -16.11 6.28 6.20
C VAL A 282 -15.86 7.47 7.12
N LEU A 283 -15.60 8.66 6.57
CA LEU A 283 -15.41 9.86 7.41
C LEU A 283 -16.65 10.24 8.19
N HIS A 284 -17.85 10.05 7.64
CA HIS A 284 -19.09 10.22 8.39
C HIS A 284 -19.15 9.28 9.62
N SER A 285 -18.82 8.00 9.43
CA SER A 285 -18.77 7.01 10.53
C SER A 285 -17.75 7.38 11.60
N THR A 286 -16.57 7.93 11.23
CA THR A 286 -15.54 8.37 12.20
C THR A 286 -15.99 9.55 13.05
N ARG A 287 -16.84 10.44 12.53
CA ARG A 287 -17.39 11.57 13.26
C ARG A 287 -18.51 11.14 14.22
N HIS A 288 -19.25 10.11 13.84
CA HIS A 288 -20.38 9.61 14.63
C HIS A 288 -19.93 8.83 15.87
N ASN A 289 -18.76 8.18 15.83
CA ASN A 289 -18.21 7.38 16.92
C ASN A 289 -16.71 7.64 17.11
N GLY A 290 -16.35 8.15 18.29
CA GLY A 290 -14.98 8.51 18.62
C GLY A 290 -14.02 7.32 18.67
N ASP A 291 -14.48 6.10 18.98
CA ASP A 291 -13.65 4.89 18.97
C ASP A 291 -13.27 4.51 17.54
N ILE A 292 -14.25 4.52 16.64
CA ILE A 292 -14.04 4.35 15.20
C ILE A 292 -13.12 5.46 14.68
N GLY A 293 -13.35 6.71 15.11
CA GLY A 293 -12.52 7.87 14.72
C GLY A 293 -11.06 7.74 15.14
N ARG A 294 -10.78 7.14 16.29
CA ARG A 294 -9.42 6.86 16.75
C ARG A 294 -8.77 5.69 16.01
N MET A 295 -9.55 4.66 15.64
CA MET A 295 -9.05 3.47 14.97
C MET A 295 -8.81 3.70 13.47
N VAL A 296 -9.69 4.44 12.77
CA VAL A 296 -9.53 4.72 11.33
C VAL A 296 -8.43 5.77 11.14
N LYS A 297 -7.27 5.32 10.65
CA LYS A 297 -6.08 6.16 10.43
C LYS A 297 -6.00 6.72 9.02
N GLY A 298 -6.69 6.12 8.07
CA GLY A 298 -6.61 6.58 6.69
C GLY A 298 -7.45 5.79 5.70
N LEU A 299 -7.30 6.21 4.44
CA LEU A 299 -7.94 5.61 3.28
C LEU A 299 -6.89 5.17 2.26
N MET A 300 -7.18 4.10 1.53
CA MET A 300 -6.41 3.69 0.36
C MET A 300 -7.25 3.91 -0.89
N ILE A 301 -6.75 4.71 -1.83
CA ILE A 301 -7.48 5.18 -3.01
C ILE A 301 -6.71 4.82 -4.27
N GLU A 302 -7.36 4.13 -5.22
CA GLU A 302 -6.79 3.87 -6.54
C GLU A 302 -7.09 5.05 -7.48
N SER A 303 -6.05 5.82 -7.76
CA SER A 303 -6.11 7.07 -8.52
C SER A 303 -4.92 7.19 -9.47
N TYR A 304 -5.13 7.76 -10.65
CA TYR A 304 -4.08 8.04 -11.61
C TYR A 304 -4.35 9.35 -12.36
N LEU A 305 -3.70 9.58 -13.52
CA LEU A 305 -3.89 10.81 -14.28
C LEU A 305 -5.25 10.87 -14.97
N LEU A 306 -5.75 9.71 -15.47
CA LEU A 306 -7.01 9.59 -16.20
C LEU A 306 -7.97 8.60 -15.53
N ASP A 307 -9.27 8.81 -15.74
CA ASP A 307 -10.34 7.92 -15.24
C ASP A 307 -10.36 6.57 -15.93
N GLY A 308 -10.58 5.50 -15.15
CA GLY A 308 -10.81 4.16 -15.68
C GLY A 308 -9.55 3.34 -15.87
N CYS A 309 -9.57 2.45 -16.84
CA CYS A 309 -8.44 1.57 -17.18
C CYS A 309 -8.46 1.19 -18.65
N GLN A 310 -7.32 0.66 -19.12
CA GLN A 310 -7.09 0.12 -20.45
C GLN A 310 -6.43 -1.25 -20.38
N LYS A 311 -6.29 -1.93 -21.53
CA LYS A 311 -5.44 -3.10 -21.63
C LYS A 311 -3.95 -2.70 -21.56
N PRO A 312 -3.03 -3.62 -21.19
CA PRO A 312 -1.59 -3.30 -21.12
C PRO A 312 -1.00 -2.70 -22.40
N ASP A 313 -1.53 -3.08 -23.57
CA ASP A 313 -1.14 -2.61 -24.91
C ASP A 313 -1.92 -1.36 -25.38
N GLY A 314 -2.76 -0.77 -24.55
CA GLY A 314 -3.66 0.34 -24.93
C GLY A 314 -2.96 1.66 -25.25
N GLY A 315 -1.77 1.90 -24.70
CA GLY A 315 -0.88 3.01 -25.08
C GLY A 315 -1.31 4.41 -24.59
N VAL A 316 -2.44 4.57 -23.91
CA VAL A 316 -2.90 5.86 -23.40
C VAL A 316 -2.09 6.25 -22.15
N TYR A 317 -1.41 7.38 -22.21
CA TYR A 317 -0.58 7.91 -21.13
C TYR A 317 -1.41 8.21 -19.86
N GLY A 318 -0.96 7.71 -18.71
CA GLY A 318 -1.59 7.99 -17.40
C GLY A 318 -2.95 7.33 -17.18
N LEU A 319 -3.35 6.38 -18.02
CA LEU A 319 -4.52 5.54 -17.85
C LEU A 319 -4.10 4.16 -17.30
N SER A 320 -4.69 3.72 -16.19
CA SER A 320 -4.32 2.45 -15.54
C SER A 320 -4.40 1.25 -16.50
N ILE A 321 -3.39 0.37 -16.47
CA ILE A 321 -3.36 -0.88 -17.24
C ILE A 321 -3.79 -2.11 -16.41
N THR A 322 -4.34 -1.87 -15.23
CA THR A 322 -4.84 -2.92 -14.33
C THR A 322 -6.25 -2.60 -13.85
N ASP A 323 -6.53 -2.48 -12.55
CA ASP A 323 -7.87 -2.12 -12.08
C ASP A 323 -8.15 -0.61 -12.35
N PRO A 324 -9.41 -0.22 -12.63
CA PRO A 324 -9.75 1.16 -12.95
C PRO A 324 -9.54 2.11 -11.77
N CYS A 325 -9.01 3.29 -12.07
CA CYS A 325 -8.69 4.35 -11.13
C CYS A 325 -9.58 5.58 -11.31
N ILE A 326 -9.71 6.43 -10.29
CA ILE A 326 -10.19 7.80 -10.47
C ILE A 326 -9.10 8.65 -11.11
N GLY A 327 -9.45 9.56 -12.01
CA GLY A 327 -8.54 10.50 -12.66
C GLY A 327 -8.18 11.67 -11.77
N TRP A 328 -7.22 12.49 -12.24
CA TRP A 328 -6.65 13.56 -11.44
C TRP A 328 -7.66 14.60 -10.96
N GLU A 329 -8.52 15.11 -11.85
CA GLU A 329 -9.48 16.16 -11.49
C GLU A 329 -10.40 15.73 -10.33
N LYS A 330 -10.93 14.50 -10.40
CA LYS A 330 -11.76 13.93 -9.34
C LYS A 330 -10.96 13.64 -8.08
N THR A 331 -9.68 13.28 -8.22
CA THR A 331 -8.76 13.06 -7.10
C THR A 331 -8.53 14.35 -6.34
N GLU A 332 -8.17 15.43 -7.03
CA GLU A 332 -7.94 16.73 -6.41
C GLU A 332 -9.20 17.21 -5.67
N GLN A 333 -10.35 17.16 -6.34
CA GLN A 333 -11.63 17.51 -5.72
C GLN A 333 -11.91 16.67 -4.48
N LEU A 334 -11.76 15.33 -4.57
CA LEU A 334 -12.01 14.45 -3.44
C LEU A 334 -11.10 14.76 -2.24
N VAL A 335 -9.80 14.94 -2.46
CA VAL A 335 -8.86 15.21 -1.38
C VAL A 335 -9.17 16.53 -0.67
N LEU A 336 -9.57 17.57 -1.41
CA LEU A 336 -9.99 18.84 -0.82
C LEU A 336 -11.28 18.69 0.01
N GLU A 337 -12.28 18.00 -0.52
CA GLU A 337 -13.51 17.69 0.22
C GLU A 337 -13.26 16.88 1.49
N LEU A 338 -12.34 15.89 1.44
CA LEU A 338 -11.95 15.13 2.63
C LEU A 338 -11.21 16.01 3.65
N ALA A 339 -10.39 16.97 3.20
CA ALA A 339 -9.72 17.91 4.09
C ALA A 339 -10.74 18.82 4.82
N GLU A 340 -11.73 19.36 4.11
CA GLU A 340 -12.82 20.13 4.68
C GLU A 340 -13.66 19.30 5.67
N LEU A 341 -13.94 18.04 5.30
CA LEU A 341 -14.65 17.12 6.19
C LEU A 341 -13.83 16.75 7.43
N ARG A 342 -12.52 16.82 7.44
CA ARG A 342 -11.66 16.45 8.59
C ARG A 342 -11.37 17.65 9.50
N GLY A 343 -11.35 18.88 8.97
CA GLY A 343 -11.23 20.14 9.74
C GLY A 343 -12.52 20.47 10.44
#